data_604d5c7e4b8ab5ed36c40ea99c305960
#
_entry.id   604d5c7e4b8ab5ed36c40ea99c305960
#
_cell.length_a   1.000
_cell.length_b   1.000
_cell.length_c   1.000
_cell.angle_alpha   90.00
_cell.angle_beta   90.00
_cell.angle_gamma   90.00
#
_symmetry.space_group_name_H-M   'P 1'
#
loop_
_entity.id
_entity.type
_entity.pdbx_description
1 polymer ?
#
loop_
_entity_poly.entity_id
_entity_poly.type
_entity_poly.pdbx_seq_one_letter_code
_entity_poly.pdbx_strand_id
1 'polypeptide(L)'
;PRQDTGVVAHPSYTMYNSSAYGFKCSYPSHFVVYNDGKAETLYSVEAPDGSAREIIATKSAADTSVGNELNFYIQNHAGNVTYKTSGADYFAVTVNDGITEYYKYCKFRNGNMYWFEFISPHAYHDVYDVYINDIYGTFKVN
;
A
#
# COMPACT_ATOMS: atom_id res chain seq x y z
N PRO A 1 -5.85 21.58 25.27
CA PRO A 1 -6.30 20.24 24.95
C PRO A 1 -5.58 19.66 23.76
N ARG A 2 -5.43 18.36 23.78
CA ARG A 2 -4.75 17.68 22.69
C ARG A 2 -5.64 17.67 21.45
N GLN A 3 -5.04 17.98 20.33
CA GLN A 3 -5.72 17.91 19.07
C GLN A 3 -5.86 16.45 18.63
N ASP A 4 -7.07 16.03 18.34
CA ASP A 4 -7.29 14.72 17.76
C ASP A 4 -7.18 14.81 16.25
N THR A 5 -6.11 14.24 15.74
CA THR A 5 -5.82 14.25 14.30
C THR A 5 -6.34 13.01 13.59
N GLY A 6 -6.95 12.07 14.33
CA GLY A 6 -7.32 10.77 13.76
C GLY A 6 -6.15 9.81 13.59
N VAL A 7 -4.95 10.21 14.02
CA VAL A 7 -3.77 9.35 13.91
C VAL A 7 -3.68 8.48 15.13
N VAL A 8 -3.65 7.17 14.92
CA VAL A 8 -3.54 6.15 15.98
C VAL A 8 -2.15 5.55 15.90
N ALA A 9 -1.36 5.68 16.97
CA ALA A 9 0.04 5.26 16.97
C ALA A 9 0.21 3.73 16.84
N HIS A 10 -0.67 2.96 17.45
CA HIS A 10 -0.60 1.49 17.47
C HIS A 10 -1.97 0.91 17.15
N PRO A 11 -2.34 0.85 15.85
CA PRO A 11 -3.66 0.38 15.48
C PRO A 11 -3.78 -1.13 15.60
N SER A 12 -5.02 -1.61 15.64
CA SER A 12 -5.32 -2.99 15.34
C SER A 12 -5.44 -3.11 13.82
N TYR A 13 -5.31 -4.32 13.30
CA TYR A 13 -5.39 -4.57 11.85
C TYR A 13 -6.47 -5.59 11.55
N THR A 14 -7.10 -5.42 10.41
CA THR A 14 -8.07 -6.35 9.85
C THR A 14 -7.48 -6.96 8.59
N MET A 15 -7.69 -8.24 8.38
CA MET A 15 -7.13 -8.93 7.22
C MET A 15 -8.10 -8.88 6.04
N TYR A 16 -7.63 -8.34 4.92
CA TYR A 16 -8.28 -8.52 3.64
C TYR A 16 -7.76 -9.82 3.05
N ASN A 17 -8.66 -10.74 2.74
CA ASN A 17 -8.32 -12.05 2.23
C ASN A 17 -9.07 -12.29 0.92
N SER A 18 -8.32 -12.37 -0.17
CA SER A 18 -8.90 -12.66 -1.49
C SER A 18 -8.68 -14.13 -1.81
N SER A 19 -9.69 -14.95 -1.56
CA SER A 19 -9.64 -16.37 -1.89
C SER A 19 -9.61 -16.58 -3.41
N ALA A 20 -10.29 -15.70 -4.16
CA ALA A 20 -10.35 -15.79 -5.61
C ALA A 20 -8.99 -15.61 -6.27
N TYR A 21 -8.14 -14.75 -5.70
CA TYR A 21 -6.83 -14.44 -6.27
C TYR A 21 -5.67 -14.98 -5.44
N GLY A 22 -5.95 -15.61 -4.31
CA GLY A 22 -4.95 -16.31 -3.54
C GLY A 22 -3.95 -15.42 -2.82
N PHE A 23 -4.39 -14.26 -2.29
CA PHE A 23 -3.50 -13.41 -1.50
C PHE A 23 -4.25 -12.73 -0.36
N LYS A 24 -3.48 -12.24 0.59
CA LYS A 24 -4.01 -11.51 1.73
C LYS A 24 -3.08 -10.38 2.14
N CYS A 25 -3.68 -9.34 2.74
CA CYS A 25 -2.98 -8.16 3.21
C CYS A 25 -3.83 -7.48 4.27
N SER A 26 -3.22 -7.04 5.35
CA SER A 26 -3.96 -6.35 6.40
C SER A 26 -4.12 -4.87 6.11
N TYR A 27 -5.05 -4.25 6.83
CA TYR A 27 -5.23 -2.81 6.84
C TYR A 27 -5.64 -2.36 8.25
N PRO A 28 -5.43 -1.08 8.58
CA PRO A 28 -5.79 -0.61 9.92
C PRO A 28 -7.29 -0.73 10.15
N SER A 29 -7.67 -1.36 11.27
CA SER A 29 -9.09 -1.66 11.54
C SER A 29 -9.97 -0.43 11.65
N HIS A 30 -9.39 0.73 12.02
CA HIS A 30 -10.15 1.98 12.15
C HIS A 30 -10.29 2.73 10.83
N PHE A 31 -9.63 2.29 9.76
CA PHE A 31 -9.82 2.88 8.44
C PHE A 31 -11.19 2.47 7.89
N VAL A 32 -11.77 3.36 7.11
CA VAL A 32 -13.11 3.19 6.54
C VAL A 32 -12.99 2.63 5.13
N VAL A 33 -13.74 1.58 4.82
CA VAL A 33 -13.74 0.99 3.49
C VAL A 33 -14.52 1.91 2.54
N TYR A 34 -13.89 2.32 1.44
CA TYR A 34 -14.58 3.10 0.41
C TYR A 34 -14.60 2.41 -0.96
N ASN A 35 -13.83 1.34 -1.13
CA ASN A 35 -13.98 0.43 -2.25
C ASN A 35 -13.82 -0.99 -1.70
N ASP A 36 -14.88 -1.78 -1.74
CA ASP A 36 -14.95 -3.06 -1.06
C ASP A 36 -14.47 -4.24 -1.92
N GLY A 37 -13.83 -3.98 -3.04
CA GLY A 37 -13.32 -5.04 -3.89
C GLY A 37 -14.35 -5.68 -4.80
N LYS A 38 -15.53 -5.09 -4.96
CA LYS A 38 -16.54 -5.62 -5.89
C LYS A 38 -16.07 -5.57 -7.34
N ALA A 39 -15.11 -4.71 -7.64
CA ALA A 39 -14.46 -4.70 -8.94
C ALA A 39 -13.41 -5.82 -9.06
N GLU A 40 -13.34 -6.72 -8.08
CA GLU A 40 -12.54 -7.93 -8.04
C GLU A 40 -11.05 -7.72 -7.81
N THR A 41 -10.51 -6.61 -8.24
CA THR A 41 -9.07 -6.39 -8.23
C THR A 41 -8.62 -5.25 -7.34
N LEU A 42 -9.55 -4.57 -6.66
CA LEU A 42 -9.24 -3.38 -5.90
C LEU A 42 -10.03 -3.30 -4.60
N TYR A 43 -9.33 -3.15 -3.49
CA TYR A 43 -9.93 -2.94 -2.17
C TYR A 43 -9.24 -1.73 -1.56
N SER A 44 -10.00 -0.73 -1.14
CA SER A 44 -9.43 0.52 -0.66
C SER A 44 -10.06 0.96 0.65
N VAL A 45 -9.21 1.42 1.56
CA VAL A 45 -9.63 1.95 2.86
C VAL A 45 -8.94 3.28 3.10
N GLU A 46 -9.54 4.13 3.92
CA GLU A 46 -8.92 5.41 4.26
C GLU A 46 -9.16 5.77 5.72
N ALA A 47 -8.26 6.58 6.27
CA ALA A 47 -8.42 7.12 7.61
C ALA A 47 -9.73 7.90 7.70
N PRO A 48 -10.39 7.95 8.88
CA PRO A 48 -11.67 8.65 9.01
C PRO A 48 -11.65 10.11 8.55
N ASP A 49 -10.50 10.78 8.66
CA ASP A 49 -10.35 12.17 8.19
C ASP A 49 -9.91 12.28 6.73
N GLY A 50 -9.72 11.14 6.04
CA GLY A 50 -9.29 11.10 4.65
C GLY A 50 -7.82 11.40 4.41
N SER A 51 -7.03 11.61 5.45
CA SER A 51 -5.63 12.04 5.29
C SER A 51 -4.69 10.93 4.84
N ALA A 52 -5.04 9.69 5.08
CA ALA A 52 -4.23 8.54 4.71
C ALA A 52 -5.13 7.47 4.10
N ARG A 53 -4.55 6.66 3.22
CA ARG A 53 -5.30 5.57 2.58
C ARG A 53 -4.40 4.40 2.27
N GLU A 54 -5.01 3.24 2.18
CA GLU A 54 -4.35 2.02 1.71
C GLU A 54 -5.15 1.44 0.56
N ILE A 55 -4.44 1.00 -0.48
CA ILE A 55 -5.01 0.33 -1.65
C ILE A 55 -4.39 -1.05 -1.72
N ILE A 56 -5.23 -2.08 -1.80
CA ILE A 56 -4.82 -3.47 -1.94
C ILE A 56 -5.38 -3.96 -3.27
N ALA A 57 -4.51 -4.45 -4.15
CA ALA A 57 -4.94 -4.74 -5.51
C ALA A 57 -4.14 -5.86 -6.17
N THR A 58 -4.70 -6.36 -7.26
CA THR A 58 -4.05 -7.35 -8.12
C THR A 58 -4.38 -7.05 -9.58
N LYS A 59 -3.47 -7.44 -10.46
CA LYS A 59 -3.62 -7.25 -11.90
C LYS A 59 -2.73 -8.24 -12.63
N SER A 60 -3.09 -8.60 -13.87
CA SER A 60 -2.23 -9.41 -14.71
C SER A 60 -0.89 -8.72 -14.98
N ALA A 61 0.18 -9.50 -14.95
CA ALA A 61 1.52 -9.03 -15.27
C ALA A 61 1.99 -9.50 -16.66
N ALA A 62 1.06 -9.93 -17.53
CA ALA A 62 1.40 -10.56 -18.80
C ALA A 62 2.26 -9.66 -19.71
N ASP A 63 2.04 -8.34 -19.67
CA ASP A 63 2.69 -7.40 -20.57
C ASP A 63 3.65 -6.45 -19.86
N THR A 64 4.12 -6.80 -18.67
CA THR A 64 4.97 -5.91 -17.90
C THR A 64 6.02 -6.69 -17.11
N SER A 65 6.85 -5.97 -16.36
CA SER A 65 7.93 -6.54 -15.58
C SER A 65 8.11 -5.76 -14.29
N VAL A 66 8.89 -6.31 -13.35
CA VAL A 66 9.26 -5.61 -12.11
C VAL A 66 9.86 -4.24 -12.43
N GLY A 67 10.81 -4.18 -13.34
CA GLY A 67 11.48 -2.94 -13.69
C GLY A 67 10.54 -1.92 -14.32
N ASN A 68 9.66 -2.38 -15.23
CA ASN A 68 8.70 -1.50 -15.88
C ASN A 68 7.73 -0.87 -14.86
N GLU A 69 7.20 -1.69 -13.95
CA GLU A 69 6.24 -1.20 -12.95
C GLU A 69 6.88 -0.27 -11.93
N LEU A 70 8.11 -0.58 -11.51
CA LEU A 70 8.85 0.30 -10.60
C LEU A 70 9.11 1.66 -11.25
N ASN A 71 9.59 1.68 -12.49
CA ASN A 71 9.87 2.91 -13.21
C ASN A 71 8.59 3.69 -13.48
N PHE A 72 7.51 3.01 -13.82
CA PHE A 72 6.21 3.64 -14.05
C PHE A 72 5.71 4.35 -12.78
N TYR A 73 5.85 3.69 -11.65
CA TYR A 73 5.43 4.28 -10.38
C TYR A 73 6.23 5.55 -10.07
N ILE A 74 7.54 5.49 -10.23
CA ILE A 74 8.42 6.63 -9.98
C ILE A 74 8.08 7.79 -10.92
N GLN A 75 7.84 7.51 -12.19
CA GLN A 75 7.52 8.55 -13.18
C GLN A 75 6.17 9.21 -12.93
N ASN A 76 5.24 8.49 -12.31
CA ASN A 76 3.87 8.97 -12.10
C ASN A 76 3.65 9.60 -10.74
N HIS A 77 4.71 9.75 -9.93
CA HIS A 77 4.61 10.39 -8.62
C HIS A 77 5.68 11.45 -8.52
N ALA A 78 5.27 12.71 -8.44
CA ALA A 78 6.20 13.81 -8.25
C ALA A 78 6.84 13.71 -6.87
N GLY A 79 8.14 14.03 -6.78
CA GLY A 79 8.86 14.01 -5.51
C GLY A 79 10.17 13.26 -5.62
N ASN A 80 10.77 13.03 -4.46
CA ASN A 80 12.05 12.32 -4.35
C ASN A 80 11.81 10.86 -3.97
N VAL A 81 12.55 9.96 -4.59
CA VAL A 81 12.59 8.55 -4.16
C VAL A 81 13.45 8.49 -2.90
N THR A 82 12.81 8.18 -1.78
CA THR A 82 13.50 8.09 -0.48
C THR A 82 13.82 6.66 -0.09
N TYR A 83 13.19 5.69 -0.74
CA TYR A 83 13.43 4.27 -0.51
C TYR A 83 13.11 3.50 -1.78
N LYS A 84 14.00 2.58 -2.14
CA LYS A 84 13.78 1.74 -3.32
C LYS A 84 14.53 0.43 -3.16
N THR A 85 13.82 -0.68 -3.39
CA THR A 85 14.44 -2.00 -3.45
C THR A 85 13.68 -2.86 -4.45
N SER A 86 14.36 -3.82 -5.04
CA SER A 86 13.72 -4.75 -5.96
C SER A 86 14.49 -6.07 -6.02
N GLY A 87 13.80 -7.11 -6.43
CA GLY A 87 14.36 -8.41 -6.68
C GLY A 87 13.79 -8.98 -7.97
N ALA A 88 13.95 -10.28 -8.16
CA ALA A 88 13.47 -10.94 -9.38
C ALA A 88 11.95 -10.89 -9.51
N ASP A 89 11.22 -10.87 -8.40
CA ASP A 89 9.76 -11.01 -8.38
C ASP A 89 9.06 -9.97 -7.49
N TYR A 90 9.75 -8.89 -7.12
CA TYR A 90 9.12 -7.86 -6.29
C TYR A 90 9.81 -6.51 -6.44
N PHE A 91 9.13 -5.46 -6.02
CA PHE A 91 9.76 -4.17 -5.73
C PHE A 91 9.04 -3.49 -4.58
N ALA A 92 9.73 -2.57 -3.94
CA ALA A 92 9.14 -1.65 -2.98
C ALA A 92 9.76 -0.28 -3.20
N VAL A 93 8.96 0.77 -3.07
CA VAL A 93 9.42 2.13 -3.35
C VAL A 93 8.62 3.12 -2.51
N THR A 94 9.31 4.16 -2.04
CA THR A 94 8.67 5.33 -1.42
C THR A 94 9.05 6.57 -2.21
N VAL A 95 8.04 7.35 -2.60
CA VAL A 95 8.22 8.66 -3.22
C VAL A 95 7.63 9.71 -2.27
N ASN A 96 8.41 10.72 -1.94
CA ASN A 96 8.04 11.76 -0.98
C ASN A 96 8.10 13.12 -1.68
N ASP A 97 6.97 13.81 -1.75
CA ASP A 97 6.91 15.16 -2.36
C ASP A 97 7.03 16.28 -1.31
N GLY A 98 7.33 15.93 -0.07
CA GLY A 98 7.44 16.88 1.04
C GLY A 98 6.15 17.07 1.82
N ILE A 99 5.02 16.70 1.26
CA ILE A 99 3.70 16.78 1.89
C ILE A 99 3.10 15.41 2.06
N THR A 100 3.21 14.58 1.03
CA THR A 100 2.63 13.23 0.98
C THR A 100 3.72 12.22 0.65
N GLU A 101 3.65 11.08 1.30
CA GLU A 101 4.49 9.93 1.00
C GLU A 101 3.64 8.86 0.34
N TYR A 102 4.17 8.30 -0.75
CA TYR A 102 3.56 7.24 -1.53
C TYR A 102 4.44 6.01 -1.42
N TYR A 103 3.95 4.96 -0.79
CA TYR A 103 4.65 3.69 -0.67
C TYR A 103 3.92 2.61 -1.46
N LYS A 104 4.66 1.81 -2.20
CA LYS A 104 4.08 0.64 -2.88
C LYS A 104 5.03 -0.55 -2.72
N TYR A 105 4.45 -1.67 -2.29
CA TYR A 105 5.10 -2.98 -2.34
C TYR A 105 4.33 -3.85 -3.33
N CYS A 106 5.02 -4.41 -4.31
CA CYS A 106 4.41 -5.21 -5.37
C CYS A 106 5.15 -6.54 -5.52
N LYS A 107 4.39 -7.62 -5.49
CA LYS A 107 4.89 -8.98 -5.67
C LYS A 107 4.38 -9.55 -6.98
N PHE A 108 5.28 -10.15 -7.77
CA PHE A 108 4.94 -10.82 -9.02
C PHE A 108 4.94 -12.32 -8.79
N ARG A 109 3.84 -12.98 -9.13
CA ARG A 109 3.74 -14.43 -9.00
C ARG A 109 2.67 -14.99 -9.93
N ASN A 110 2.95 -16.10 -10.59
CA ASN A 110 2.00 -16.82 -11.42
C ASN A 110 1.36 -15.94 -12.50
N GLY A 111 2.14 -15.01 -13.08
CA GLY A 111 1.66 -14.15 -14.14
C GLY A 111 0.81 -12.97 -13.68
N ASN A 112 0.76 -12.72 -12.38
CA ASN A 112 0.01 -11.62 -11.81
C ASN A 112 0.89 -10.75 -10.92
N MET A 113 0.44 -9.51 -10.74
CA MET A 113 0.97 -8.58 -9.74
C MET A 113 0.00 -8.51 -8.58
N TYR A 114 0.55 -8.46 -7.36
CA TYR A 114 -0.23 -8.28 -6.13
C TYR A 114 0.46 -7.20 -5.34
N TRP A 115 -0.27 -6.17 -4.89
CA TRP A 115 0.40 -5.08 -4.19
C TRP A 115 -0.48 -4.45 -3.12
N PHE A 116 0.17 -3.74 -2.22
CA PHE A 116 -0.51 -2.72 -1.45
C PHE A 116 0.24 -1.40 -1.63
N GLU A 117 -0.52 -0.32 -1.59
CA GLU A 117 -0.01 1.03 -1.66
C GLU A 117 -0.51 1.78 -0.44
N PHE A 118 0.38 2.51 0.22
CA PHE A 118 0.02 3.30 1.39
C PHE A 118 0.39 4.75 1.12
N ILE A 119 -0.61 5.63 1.24
CA ILE A 119 -0.48 7.05 0.94
C ILE A 119 -0.77 7.80 2.22
N SER A 120 0.19 8.59 2.70
CA SER A 120 0.08 9.21 4.01
C SER A 120 0.78 10.56 4.08
N PRO A 121 0.37 11.42 5.04
CA PRO A 121 1.04 12.71 5.22
C PRO A 121 2.49 12.52 5.70
N HIS A 122 3.41 13.23 5.07
CA HIS A 122 4.80 13.22 5.49
C HIS A 122 4.97 13.68 6.94
N ALA A 123 4.12 14.59 7.40
CA ALA A 123 4.14 15.10 8.78
C ALA A 123 4.00 13.99 9.84
N TYR A 124 3.38 12.85 9.47
CA TYR A 124 3.20 11.72 10.37
C TYR A 124 4.01 10.50 9.94
N HIS A 125 5.13 10.75 9.28
CA HIS A 125 6.01 9.71 8.76
C HIS A 125 6.33 8.62 9.80
N ASP A 126 6.71 9.02 11.01
CA ASP A 126 7.13 8.06 12.03
C ASP A 126 6.00 7.10 12.43
N VAL A 127 4.77 7.60 12.48
CA VAL A 127 3.60 6.79 12.81
C VAL A 127 3.25 5.85 11.67
N TYR A 128 3.13 6.38 10.47
CA TYR A 128 2.68 5.57 9.32
C TYR A 128 3.75 4.60 8.82
N ASP A 129 5.01 4.86 9.11
CA ASP A 129 6.06 3.89 8.80
C ASP A 129 5.87 2.59 9.59
N VAL A 130 5.39 2.71 10.84
CA VAL A 130 5.02 1.53 11.64
C VAL A 130 3.87 0.76 10.98
N TYR A 131 2.85 1.47 10.48
CA TYR A 131 1.74 0.83 9.77
C TYR A 131 2.25 0.04 8.56
N ILE A 132 3.09 0.66 7.77
CA ILE A 132 3.63 0.05 6.54
C ILE A 132 4.40 -1.23 6.89
N ASN A 133 5.25 -1.19 7.90
CA ASN A 133 6.02 -2.35 8.33
C ASN A 133 5.12 -3.48 8.82
N ASP A 134 4.10 -3.15 9.59
CA ASP A 134 3.16 -4.14 10.11
C ASP A 134 2.36 -4.78 8.98
N ILE A 135 1.87 -3.96 8.05
CA ILE A 135 1.09 -4.43 6.88
C ILE A 135 1.95 -5.32 5.99
N TYR A 136 3.20 -4.90 5.73
CA TYR A 136 4.13 -5.70 4.94
C TYR A 136 4.30 -7.10 5.54
N GLY A 137 4.40 -7.18 6.87
CA GLY A 137 4.54 -8.45 7.58
C GLY A 137 3.36 -9.40 7.41
N THR A 138 2.18 -8.88 7.04
CA THR A 138 0.98 -9.70 6.83
C THR A 138 0.72 -10.01 5.36
N PHE A 139 1.40 -9.33 4.45
CA PHE A 139 1.19 -9.51 3.01
C PHE A 139 1.68 -10.89 2.58
N LYS A 140 0.80 -11.64 1.92
CA LYS A 140 1.15 -12.99 1.51
C LYS A 140 0.42 -13.37 0.23
N VAL A 141 1.18 -13.90 -0.74
CA VAL A 141 0.65 -14.46 -1.98
C VAL A 141 0.87 -15.97 -1.94
N ASN A 142 -0.18 -16.73 -2.19
CA ASN A 142 -0.12 -18.20 -2.19
C ASN A 142 0.63 -18.74 -3.40
#